data_50e0f2331f685b13ad00f881ae35ddbc
#
_entry.id   50e0f2331f685b13ad00f881ae35ddbc
#
_cell.length_a   1.000
_cell.length_b   1.000
_cell.length_c   1.000
_cell.angle_alpha   90.00
_cell.angle_beta   90.00
_cell.angle_gamma   90.00
#
_symmetry.space_group_name_H-M   'P 1'
#
loop_
_entity.id
_entity.type
_entity.pdbx_description
1 polymer ?
#
loop_
_entity_poly.entity_id
_entity_poly.type
_entity_poly.pdbx_seq_one_letter_code
_entity_poly.pdbx_strand_id
1 'polypeptide(L)'
;PVLRHFEGARRRAEKKFLNGVGISTADFRAIDNDAELTAALKEFGGSGILKTRRLGYDGKGQRVFRNMDTGGFSGTCEAMGNVPLILESFVAFEREISVIAGRGLDGSIAAYDPAENVHRDGILHTSTLPAGISHETAAAAQAAVAKVLAALDYVGVIGVEFFVLADGSLIANEMAPRVHNS
;
A
#
# COMPACT_ATOMS: atom_id res chain seq x y z
N PRO A 1 -11.54 2.07 18.43
CA PRO A 1 -10.84 3.31 18.78
C PRO A 1 -9.55 3.53 17.97
N VAL A 2 -8.81 2.45 17.58
CA VAL A 2 -7.52 2.55 16.88
C VAL A 2 -7.66 3.10 15.45
N LEU A 3 -8.74 2.78 14.74
CA LEU A 3 -8.97 3.24 13.35
C LEU A 3 -9.11 4.77 13.21
N ARG A 4 -9.52 5.49 14.25
CA ARG A 4 -9.58 6.96 14.23
C ARG A 4 -8.20 7.62 14.10
N HIS A 5 -7.11 6.92 14.44
CA HIS A 5 -5.75 7.41 14.27
C HIS A 5 -5.28 7.40 12.81
N PHE A 6 -5.96 6.66 11.92
CA PHE A 6 -5.62 6.61 10.50
C PHE A 6 -6.30 7.73 9.67
N GLU A 7 -7.30 8.44 10.21
CA GLU A 7 -8.04 9.46 9.46
C GLU A 7 -7.22 10.71 9.10
N GLY A 8 -6.09 10.91 9.76
CA GLY A 8 -5.32 12.16 9.65
C GLY A 8 -4.04 12.12 8.82
N ALA A 9 -3.34 10.98 8.77
CA ALA A 9 -2.08 10.80 8.04
C ALA A 9 -2.04 9.39 7.43
N ARG A 10 -3.11 9.01 6.76
CA ARG A 10 -3.49 7.63 6.46
C ARG A 10 -2.34 6.79 5.91
N ARG A 11 -1.75 7.12 4.76
CA ARG A 11 -0.74 6.29 4.10
C ARG A 11 0.55 6.12 4.92
N ARG A 12 1.05 7.20 5.54
CA ARG A 12 2.27 7.13 6.35
C ARG A 12 2.07 6.34 7.65
N ALA A 13 0.95 6.56 8.33
CA ALA A 13 0.63 5.86 9.57
C ALA A 13 0.40 4.37 9.32
N GLU A 14 -0.29 4.04 8.23
CA GLU A 14 -0.54 2.70 7.75
C GLU A 14 0.77 1.93 7.50
N LYS A 15 1.68 2.49 6.69
CA LYS A 15 2.99 1.86 6.42
C LYS A 15 3.84 1.69 7.68
N LYS A 16 3.85 2.69 8.58
CA LYS A 16 4.54 2.56 9.87
C LYS A 16 3.94 1.45 10.73
N PHE A 17 2.62 1.34 10.75
CA PHE A 17 1.93 0.27 11.49
C PHE A 17 2.27 -1.09 10.90
N LEU A 18 2.14 -1.29 9.58
CA LEU A 18 2.46 -2.54 8.89
C LEU A 18 3.91 -2.97 9.17
N ASN A 19 4.88 -2.06 9.00
CA ASN A 19 6.27 -2.33 9.33
C ASN A 19 6.48 -2.65 10.82
N GLY A 20 5.77 -1.95 11.71
CA GLY A 20 5.82 -2.19 13.16
C GLY A 20 5.32 -3.58 13.58
N VAL A 21 4.40 -4.16 12.82
CA VAL A 21 3.94 -5.54 13.02
C VAL A 21 4.71 -6.57 12.16
N GLY A 22 5.82 -6.15 11.53
CA GLY A 22 6.71 -7.02 10.76
C GLY A 22 6.14 -7.43 9.41
N ILE A 23 5.34 -6.56 8.78
CA ILE A 23 4.87 -6.70 7.40
C ILE A 23 5.58 -5.65 6.56
N SER A 24 6.38 -6.08 5.58
CA SER A 24 7.16 -5.20 4.72
C SER A 24 6.26 -4.34 3.83
N THR A 25 6.65 -3.08 3.64
CA THR A 25 6.03 -2.15 2.69
C THR A 25 7.10 -1.58 1.76
N ALA A 26 6.71 -0.96 0.64
CA ALA A 26 7.65 -0.13 -0.12
C ALA A 26 8.32 0.90 0.78
N ASP A 27 9.58 1.20 0.56
CA ASP A 27 10.27 2.29 1.24
C ASP A 27 9.55 3.61 0.98
N PHE A 28 9.52 4.49 1.97
CA PHE A 28 8.79 5.73 1.82
C PHE A 28 9.45 6.89 2.56
N ARG A 29 9.22 8.10 2.05
CA ARG A 29 9.61 9.37 2.70
C ARG A 29 8.42 10.31 2.76
N ALA A 30 8.31 11.01 3.87
CA ALA A 30 7.38 12.13 4.00
C ALA A 30 7.91 13.30 3.17
N ILE A 31 7.05 13.97 2.42
CA ILE A 31 7.40 15.08 1.56
C ILE A 31 6.48 16.25 1.92
N ASP A 32 7.08 17.33 2.37
CA ASP A 32 6.39 18.55 2.72
C ASP A 32 6.85 19.74 1.83
N ASN A 33 7.94 19.57 1.03
CA ASN A 33 8.45 20.55 0.08
C ASN A 33 9.27 19.88 -1.05
N ASP A 34 9.57 20.66 -2.11
CA ASP A 34 10.30 20.18 -3.28
C ASP A 34 11.76 19.77 -3.00
N ALA A 35 12.38 20.35 -1.97
CA ALA A 35 13.75 19.98 -1.58
C ALA A 35 13.79 18.58 -0.96
N GLU A 36 12.81 18.25 -0.12
CA GLU A 36 12.63 16.91 0.43
C GLU A 36 12.30 15.90 -0.66
N LEU A 37 11.44 16.27 -1.64
CA LEU A 37 11.14 15.43 -2.79
C LEU A 37 12.40 15.12 -3.59
N THR A 38 13.22 16.13 -3.88
CA THR A 38 14.47 15.96 -4.61
C THR A 38 15.44 15.03 -3.89
N ALA A 39 15.60 15.21 -2.56
CA ALA A 39 16.45 14.36 -1.75
C ALA A 39 15.95 12.89 -1.72
N ALA A 40 14.65 12.68 -1.54
CA ALA A 40 14.06 11.35 -1.49
C ALA A 40 14.12 10.64 -2.85
N LEU A 41 13.88 11.35 -3.96
CA LEU A 41 14.04 10.79 -5.30
C LEU A 41 15.48 10.37 -5.58
N LYS A 42 16.46 11.19 -5.15
CA LYS A 42 17.88 10.82 -5.26
C LYS A 42 18.19 9.55 -4.47
N GLU A 43 17.66 9.42 -3.27
CA GLU A 43 17.81 8.22 -2.43
C GLU A 43 17.21 6.98 -3.10
N PHE A 44 16.07 7.13 -3.80
CA PHE A 44 15.38 6.04 -4.51
C PHE A 44 15.86 5.86 -5.97
N GLY A 45 17.04 6.36 -6.33
CA GLY A 45 17.61 6.17 -7.67
C GLY A 45 16.84 6.89 -8.78
N GLY A 46 16.20 8.02 -8.49
CA GLY A 46 15.46 8.83 -9.45
C GLY A 46 14.05 8.33 -9.78
N SER A 47 13.55 7.33 -9.06
CA SER A 47 12.27 6.71 -9.34
C SER A 47 11.41 6.58 -8.10
N GLY A 48 10.09 6.82 -8.25
CA GLY A 48 9.16 6.70 -7.13
C GLY A 48 7.76 7.16 -7.51
N ILE A 49 6.82 6.92 -6.61
CA ILE A 49 5.43 7.33 -6.74
C ILE A 49 5.12 8.33 -5.62
N LEU A 50 4.94 9.58 -6.00
CA LEU A 50 4.51 10.65 -5.10
C LEU A 50 2.99 10.59 -4.97
N LYS A 51 2.48 10.54 -3.75
CA LYS A 51 1.05 10.45 -3.45
C LYS A 51 0.65 11.47 -2.41
N THR A 52 -0.60 11.95 -2.46
CA THR A 52 -1.17 12.67 -1.33
C THR A 52 -1.31 11.74 -0.13
N ARG A 53 -1.02 12.23 1.09
CA ARG A 53 -1.19 11.40 2.32
C ARG A 53 -2.65 11.10 2.63
N ARG A 54 -3.60 11.87 2.04
CA ARG A 54 -5.05 11.76 2.21
C ARG A 54 -5.76 11.90 0.88
N LEU A 55 -6.97 11.33 0.79
CA LEU A 55 -7.95 11.57 -0.30
C LEU A 55 -7.49 11.16 -1.72
N GLY A 56 -6.44 10.37 -1.87
CA GLY A 56 -6.08 9.77 -3.15
C GLY A 56 -6.88 8.48 -3.40
N TYR A 57 -7.63 8.42 -4.50
CA TYR A 57 -8.37 7.24 -4.97
C TYR A 57 -8.31 7.19 -6.50
N ASP A 58 -8.43 6.00 -7.07
CA ASP A 58 -8.49 5.77 -8.53
C ASP A 58 -7.38 6.49 -9.32
N GLY A 59 -6.13 6.43 -8.82
CA GLY A 59 -4.98 7.09 -9.46
C GLY A 59 -4.93 8.61 -9.31
N LYS A 60 -5.94 9.25 -8.72
CA LYS A 60 -5.95 10.70 -8.48
C LYS A 60 -5.06 11.06 -7.29
N GLY A 61 -4.37 12.22 -7.41
CA GLY A 61 -3.47 12.70 -6.36
C GLY A 61 -2.16 11.90 -6.29
N GLN A 62 -1.71 11.33 -7.42
CA GLN A 62 -0.40 10.71 -7.53
C GLN A 62 0.37 11.19 -8.76
N ARG A 63 1.71 11.18 -8.66
CA ARG A 63 2.64 11.47 -9.75
C ARG A 63 3.76 10.43 -9.76
N VAL A 64 4.01 9.84 -10.91
CA VAL A 64 5.03 8.81 -11.10
C VAL A 64 6.30 9.44 -11.63
N PHE A 65 7.44 9.14 -11.02
CA PHE A 65 8.78 9.50 -11.48
C PHE A 65 9.51 8.22 -11.90
N ARG A 66 10.12 8.20 -13.07
CA ARG A 66 10.89 7.07 -13.59
C ARG A 66 12.21 7.54 -14.16
N ASN A 67 13.32 7.02 -13.61
CA ASN A 67 14.69 7.30 -14.08
C ASN A 67 14.95 8.79 -14.31
N MET A 68 14.41 9.64 -13.42
CA MET A 68 14.55 11.07 -13.52
C MET A 68 15.94 11.49 -13.07
N ASP A 69 16.65 12.22 -13.92
CA ASP A 69 17.81 12.98 -13.48
C ASP A 69 17.40 13.94 -12.36
N THR A 70 18.24 14.08 -11.35
CA THR A 70 17.98 14.80 -10.11
C THR A 70 17.92 16.34 -10.27
N GLY A 71 17.59 16.81 -11.46
CA GLY A 71 17.45 18.22 -11.80
C GLY A 71 16.07 18.78 -11.42
N GLY A 72 16.00 19.41 -10.28
CA GLY A 72 14.96 20.34 -9.83
C GLY A 72 13.50 19.95 -10.09
N PHE A 73 12.82 19.48 -9.05
CA PHE A 73 11.36 19.22 -9.11
C PHE A 73 10.57 20.42 -8.57
N SER A 74 11.08 21.62 -8.83
CA SER A 74 10.48 22.89 -8.40
C SER A 74 9.04 23.01 -8.89
N GLY A 75 8.13 23.39 -7.99
CA GLY A 75 6.71 23.54 -8.26
C GLY A 75 5.91 22.22 -8.24
N THR A 76 6.54 21.08 -7.94
CA THR A 76 5.81 19.79 -7.85
C THR A 76 4.84 19.77 -6.67
N CYS A 77 5.28 20.22 -5.48
CA CYS A 77 4.42 20.27 -4.31
C CYS A 77 3.27 21.26 -4.51
N GLU A 78 3.52 22.39 -5.17
CA GLU A 78 2.48 23.36 -5.54
C GLU A 78 1.48 22.75 -6.51
N ALA A 79 1.93 22.08 -7.57
CA ALA A 79 1.08 21.38 -8.54
C ALA A 79 0.23 20.26 -7.91
N MET A 80 0.70 19.68 -6.80
CA MET A 80 -0.03 18.71 -5.99
C MET A 80 -0.92 19.36 -4.92
N GLY A 81 -1.07 20.68 -4.94
CA GLY A 81 -1.97 21.45 -4.08
C GLY A 81 -1.40 21.84 -2.71
N ASN A 82 -0.08 21.84 -2.53
CA ASN A 82 0.59 22.16 -1.27
C ASN A 82 0.04 21.39 -0.05
N VAL A 83 -0.33 20.14 -0.30
CA VAL A 83 -0.80 19.23 0.75
C VAL A 83 0.33 18.29 1.19
N PRO A 84 0.26 17.70 2.40
CA PRO A 84 1.23 16.71 2.83
C PRO A 84 1.30 15.52 1.86
N LEU A 85 2.50 15.22 1.35
CA LEU A 85 2.77 14.16 0.38
C LEU A 85 3.62 13.05 1.00
N ILE A 86 3.62 11.90 0.35
CA ILE A 86 4.47 10.75 0.60
C ILE A 86 5.07 10.28 -0.72
N LEU A 87 6.38 10.08 -0.77
CA LEU A 87 7.05 9.41 -1.87
C LEU A 87 7.28 7.95 -1.48
N GLU A 88 6.86 7.04 -2.33
CA GLU A 88 7.08 5.60 -2.19
C GLU A 88 8.06 5.14 -3.27
N SER A 89 9.00 4.25 -2.91
CA SER A 89 9.91 3.61 -3.87
C SER A 89 9.13 2.71 -4.83
N PHE A 90 9.66 2.51 -6.04
CA PHE A 90 9.13 1.48 -6.92
C PHE A 90 9.40 0.10 -6.34
N VAL A 91 8.38 -0.75 -6.42
CA VAL A 91 8.49 -2.18 -6.14
C VAL A 91 8.48 -2.91 -7.47
N ALA A 92 9.53 -3.68 -7.75
CA ALA A 92 9.56 -4.59 -8.88
C ALA A 92 8.79 -5.85 -8.50
N PHE A 93 7.53 -5.94 -8.89
CA PHE A 93 6.64 -7.04 -8.58
C PHE A 93 6.22 -7.79 -9.84
N GLU A 94 5.86 -9.05 -9.68
CA GLU A 94 5.29 -9.87 -10.75
C GLU A 94 3.76 -9.83 -10.78
N ARG A 95 3.14 -9.75 -9.60
CA ARG A 95 1.68 -9.80 -9.43
C ARG A 95 1.23 -8.87 -8.32
N GLU A 96 0.00 -8.40 -8.47
CA GLU A 96 -0.74 -7.77 -7.38
C GLU A 96 -1.80 -8.75 -6.88
N ILE A 97 -1.88 -8.93 -5.57
CA ILE A 97 -2.92 -9.76 -4.95
C ILE A 97 -3.63 -8.99 -3.83
N SER A 98 -4.83 -9.41 -3.51
CA SER A 98 -5.55 -8.95 -2.33
C SER A 98 -6.06 -10.13 -1.51
N VAL A 99 -6.07 -9.96 -0.20
CA VAL A 99 -6.71 -10.87 0.74
C VAL A 99 -7.80 -10.13 1.48
N ILE A 100 -9.01 -10.67 1.43
CA ILE A 100 -10.14 -10.19 2.23
C ILE A 100 -10.29 -11.12 3.42
N ALA A 101 -10.35 -10.56 4.62
CA ALA A 101 -10.53 -11.31 5.85
C ALA A 101 -11.48 -10.60 6.79
N GLY A 102 -12.12 -11.37 7.65
CA GLY A 102 -12.99 -10.86 8.70
C GLY A 102 -12.58 -11.42 10.07
N ARG A 103 -12.75 -10.59 11.10
CA ARG A 103 -12.59 -11.01 12.51
C ARG A 103 -13.89 -10.80 13.25
N GLY A 104 -14.34 -11.84 13.95
CA GLY A 104 -15.52 -11.86 14.78
C GLY A 104 -15.29 -11.22 16.16
N LEU A 105 -16.38 -11.00 16.90
CA LEU A 105 -16.34 -10.53 18.30
C LEU A 105 -15.65 -11.51 19.25
N ASP A 106 -15.69 -12.79 18.92
CA ASP A 106 -15.02 -13.88 19.64
C ASP A 106 -13.52 -13.98 19.34
N GLY A 107 -13.01 -13.11 18.44
CA GLY A 107 -11.63 -13.11 17.99
C GLY A 107 -11.33 -14.11 16.88
N SER A 108 -12.30 -14.91 16.43
CA SER A 108 -12.13 -15.81 15.29
C SER A 108 -11.84 -15.03 14.01
N ILE A 109 -10.94 -15.54 13.16
CA ILE A 109 -10.55 -14.92 11.90
C ILE A 109 -10.83 -15.91 10.77
N ALA A 110 -11.50 -15.42 9.73
CA ALA A 110 -11.68 -16.12 8.46
C ALA A 110 -11.14 -15.27 7.32
N ALA A 111 -10.39 -15.88 6.42
CA ALA A 111 -9.85 -15.22 5.22
C ALA A 111 -10.29 -15.99 3.98
N TYR A 112 -10.60 -15.24 2.92
CA TYR A 112 -10.74 -15.82 1.58
C TYR A 112 -9.38 -16.18 0.99
N ASP A 113 -9.38 -17.01 -0.04
CA ASP A 113 -8.20 -17.22 -0.86
C ASP A 113 -7.76 -15.88 -1.50
N PRO A 114 -6.45 -15.67 -1.69
CA PRO A 114 -5.98 -14.48 -2.37
C PRO A 114 -6.54 -14.36 -3.78
N ALA A 115 -7.00 -13.16 -4.14
CA ALA A 115 -7.36 -12.79 -5.49
C ALA A 115 -6.18 -12.11 -6.21
N GLU A 116 -5.90 -12.49 -7.46
CA GLU A 116 -4.97 -11.78 -8.33
C GLU A 116 -5.66 -10.60 -8.98
N ASN A 117 -5.07 -9.42 -8.86
CA ASN A 117 -5.64 -8.16 -9.31
C ASN A 117 -4.87 -7.60 -10.52
N VAL A 118 -5.59 -7.18 -11.53
CA VAL A 118 -5.03 -6.44 -12.66
C VAL A 118 -5.60 -5.03 -12.66
N HIS A 119 -4.70 -4.05 -12.58
CA HIS A 119 -5.06 -2.64 -12.68
C HIS A 119 -4.74 -2.10 -14.08
N ARG A 120 -5.62 -1.22 -14.58
CA ARG A 120 -5.40 -0.42 -15.79
C ARG A 120 -5.63 1.04 -15.45
N ASP A 121 -4.66 1.88 -15.75
CA ASP A 121 -4.72 3.33 -15.44
C ASP A 121 -5.01 3.64 -13.95
N GLY A 122 -4.52 2.76 -13.05
CA GLY A 122 -4.73 2.89 -11.60
C GLY A 122 -6.12 2.47 -11.11
N ILE A 123 -6.95 1.86 -11.97
CA ILE A 123 -8.28 1.35 -11.63
C ILE A 123 -8.25 -0.17 -11.69
N LEU A 124 -8.82 -0.83 -10.68
CA LEU A 124 -8.98 -2.28 -10.67
C LEU A 124 -9.88 -2.71 -11.84
N HIS A 125 -9.32 -3.53 -12.73
CA HIS A 125 -10.00 -4.01 -13.93
C HIS A 125 -10.54 -5.43 -13.78
N THR A 126 -9.71 -6.35 -13.24
CA THR A 126 -10.10 -7.75 -12.99
C THR A 126 -9.51 -8.25 -11.69
N SER A 127 -10.28 -9.09 -11.00
CA SER A 127 -9.83 -9.93 -9.89
C SER A 127 -10.09 -11.38 -10.23
N THR A 128 -9.08 -12.24 -10.10
CA THR A 128 -9.15 -13.66 -10.44
C THR A 128 -8.88 -14.50 -9.19
N LEU A 129 -9.78 -15.42 -8.89
CA LEU A 129 -9.65 -16.40 -7.82
C LEU A 129 -9.57 -17.83 -8.38
N PRO A 130 -8.69 -18.68 -7.81
CA PRO A 130 -7.59 -18.31 -6.92
C PRO A 130 -6.51 -17.55 -7.67
N ALA A 131 -5.68 -16.76 -6.95
CA ALA A 131 -4.50 -16.13 -7.53
C ALA A 131 -3.49 -17.17 -8.02
N GLY A 132 -2.78 -16.87 -9.12
CA GLY A 132 -1.75 -17.76 -9.70
C GLY A 132 -0.43 -17.72 -8.92
N ILE A 133 -0.47 -17.97 -7.61
CA ILE A 133 0.68 -17.94 -6.68
C ILE A 133 0.87 -19.30 -5.99
N SER A 134 2.02 -19.51 -5.34
CA SER A 134 2.27 -20.71 -4.56
C SER A 134 1.38 -20.78 -3.30
N HIS A 135 1.12 -22.01 -2.82
CA HIS A 135 0.42 -22.19 -1.55
C HIS A 135 1.13 -21.53 -0.38
N GLU A 136 2.46 -21.49 -0.40
CA GLU A 136 3.28 -20.84 0.63
C GLU A 136 3.03 -19.32 0.63
N THR A 137 3.08 -18.69 -0.53
CA THR A 137 2.78 -17.25 -0.69
C THR A 137 1.34 -16.94 -0.28
N ALA A 138 0.38 -17.78 -0.65
CA ALA A 138 -1.03 -17.61 -0.25
C ALA A 138 -1.20 -17.67 1.27
N ALA A 139 -0.61 -18.69 1.92
CA ALA A 139 -0.64 -18.83 3.38
C ALA A 139 0.05 -17.65 4.09
N ALA A 140 1.18 -17.18 3.55
CA ALA A 140 1.88 -16.01 4.09
C ALA A 140 1.02 -14.73 4.00
N ALA A 141 0.31 -14.52 2.88
CA ALA A 141 -0.59 -13.38 2.72
C ALA A 141 -1.76 -13.42 3.71
N GLN A 142 -2.41 -14.58 3.86
CA GLN A 142 -3.49 -14.77 4.83
C GLN A 142 -3.00 -14.57 6.28
N ALA A 143 -1.83 -15.10 6.63
CA ALA A 143 -1.22 -14.93 7.93
C ALA A 143 -0.89 -13.45 8.24
N ALA A 144 -0.40 -12.71 7.23
CA ALA A 144 -0.14 -11.27 7.35
C ALA A 144 -1.43 -10.51 7.67
N VAL A 145 -2.54 -10.80 6.98
CA VAL A 145 -3.83 -10.13 7.23
C VAL A 145 -4.39 -10.49 8.61
N ALA A 146 -4.27 -11.75 9.01
CA ALA A 146 -4.67 -12.17 10.36
C ALA A 146 -3.88 -11.41 11.45
N LYS A 147 -2.57 -11.22 11.23
CA LYS A 147 -1.71 -10.43 12.11
C LYS A 147 -2.11 -8.96 12.20
N VAL A 148 -2.51 -8.36 11.07
CA VAL A 148 -3.06 -6.99 11.01
C VAL A 148 -4.34 -6.88 11.84
N LEU A 149 -5.30 -7.78 11.63
CA LEU A 149 -6.57 -7.81 12.35
C LEU A 149 -6.37 -7.94 13.86
N ALA A 150 -5.47 -8.84 14.29
CA ALA A 150 -5.14 -9.04 15.69
C ALA A 150 -4.45 -7.82 16.31
N ALA A 151 -3.46 -7.23 15.62
CA ALA A 151 -2.72 -6.08 16.12
C ALA A 151 -3.57 -4.80 16.23
N LEU A 152 -4.58 -4.66 15.37
CA LEU A 152 -5.55 -3.55 15.42
C LEU A 152 -6.68 -3.82 16.41
N ASP A 153 -6.80 -5.03 16.97
CA ASP A 153 -8.00 -5.49 17.69
C ASP A 153 -9.29 -5.15 16.91
N TYR A 154 -9.21 -5.29 15.59
CA TYR A 154 -10.28 -4.89 14.69
C TYR A 154 -11.30 -6.00 14.52
N VAL A 155 -12.55 -5.69 14.82
CA VAL A 155 -13.71 -6.56 14.52
C VAL A 155 -14.41 -6.04 13.28
N GLY A 156 -14.55 -6.89 12.27
CA GLY A 156 -15.12 -6.52 10.96
C GLY A 156 -14.31 -7.07 9.80
N VAL A 157 -14.56 -6.53 8.61
CA VAL A 157 -13.93 -6.95 7.35
C VAL A 157 -12.81 -5.99 6.95
N ILE A 158 -11.68 -6.54 6.51
CA ILE A 158 -10.55 -5.80 5.95
C ILE A 158 -10.10 -6.42 4.64
N GLY A 159 -9.71 -5.58 3.67
CA GLY A 159 -8.94 -5.97 2.50
C GLY A 159 -7.51 -5.48 2.64
N VAL A 160 -6.52 -6.31 2.30
CA VAL A 160 -5.11 -5.90 2.23
C VAL A 160 -4.56 -6.28 0.87
N GLU A 161 -3.95 -5.32 0.20
CA GLU A 161 -3.29 -5.50 -1.09
C GLU A 161 -1.79 -5.74 -0.90
N PHE A 162 -1.25 -6.67 -1.68
CA PHE A 162 0.16 -7.02 -1.68
C PHE A 162 0.71 -7.06 -3.11
N PHE A 163 1.95 -6.65 -3.23
CA PHE A 163 2.82 -6.99 -4.36
C PHE A 163 3.52 -8.31 -4.06
N VAL A 164 3.51 -9.23 -5.01
CA VAL A 164 4.24 -10.50 -4.97
C VAL A 164 5.51 -10.33 -5.79
N LEU A 165 6.66 -10.50 -5.15
CA LEU A 165 7.96 -10.41 -5.80
C LEU A 165 8.32 -11.73 -6.50
N ALA A 166 9.38 -11.72 -7.32
CA ALA A 166 9.83 -12.89 -8.09
C ALA A 166 10.22 -14.10 -7.22
N ASP A 167 10.62 -13.85 -5.97
CA ASP A 167 10.94 -14.90 -5.00
C ASP A 167 9.73 -15.37 -4.18
N GLY A 168 8.53 -14.85 -4.49
CA GLY A 168 7.28 -15.14 -3.78
C GLY A 168 7.08 -14.34 -2.48
N SER A 169 8.03 -13.48 -2.11
CA SER A 169 7.90 -12.60 -0.95
C SER A 169 6.84 -11.52 -1.17
N LEU A 170 6.31 -10.98 -0.07
CA LEU A 170 5.19 -10.05 -0.08
C LEU A 170 5.60 -8.66 0.40
N ILE A 171 5.16 -7.64 -0.32
CA ILE A 171 5.23 -6.23 0.06
C ILE A 171 3.80 -5.70 0.16
N ALA A 172 3.37 -5.28 1.34
CA ALA A 172 2.04 -4.69 1.51
C ALA A 172 1.96 -3.31 0.85
N ASN A 173 0.93 -3.12 0.03
CA ASN A 173 0.65 -1.88 -0.67
C ASN A 173 -0.30 -0.99 0.14
N GLU A 174 -1.51 -1.46 0.38
CA GLU A 174 -2.59 -0.70 1.03
C GLU A 174 -3.48 -1.65 1.85
N MET A 175 -4.08 -1.13 2.94
CA MET A 175 -5.15 -1.81 3.66
C MET A 175 -6.44 -0.98 3.64
N ALA A 176 -7.57 -1.64 3.47
CA ALA A 176 -8.90 -1.05 3.46
C ALA A 176 -9.76 -1.70 4.55
N PRO A 177 -9.99 -1.03 5.71
CA PRO A 177 -10.83 -1.55 6.79
C PRO A 177 -12.33 -1.40 6.43
N ARG A 178 -12.72 -2.03 5.38
CA ARG A 178 -14.06 -2.04 4.78
C ARG A 178 -14.18 -3.20 3.79
N VAL A 179 -15.39 -3.41 3.27
CA VAL A 179 -15.58 -4.28 2.08
C VAL A 179 -14.70 -3.75 0.94
N HIS A 180 -13.99 -4.64 0.29
CA HIS A 180 -13.06 -4.37 -0.79
C HIS A 180 -13.69 -4.71 -2.15
N ASN A 181 -13.18 -4.09 -3.21
CA ASN A 181 -13.69 -4.26 -4.58
C ASN A 181 -13.03 -5.41 -5.37
N SER A 182 -12.05 -6.09 -4.77
CA SER A 182 -11.41 -7.28 -5.36
C SER A 182 -12.01 -8.56 -4.85
#